data_40d1ef130474ea3096d7a46c4775c83e
#
_entry.id   40d1ef130474ea3096d7a46c4775c83e
#
_cell.length_a   1.000
_cell.length_b   1.000
_cell.length_c   1.000
_cell.angle_alpha   90.00
_cell.angle_beta   90.00
_cell.angle_gamma   90.00
#
_symmetry.space_group_name_H-M   'P 1'
#
loop_
_entity.id
_entity.type
_entity.pdbx_description
1 polymer ?
#
loop_
_entity_poly.entity_id
_entity_poly.type
_entity_poly.pdbx_seq_one_letter_code
_entity_poly.pdbx_strand_id
1 'polypeptide(L)'
;YNVDGYPTVCYIVPTNALVNQVQSEFKEKFKSFDFNIEIALPYFDIDEIEDEILRDKPIHILITTPEKLDFLIRQDHPSLDNLKLVVLDEAHNIGSKDRGSKFELLLSAIKQKRNKVDFLLLSPFIKNAKNIAQWLGNDDSNSMDIQVQWTPNKQFISYGYFGNKGKEQKLVYLPSARNKIVDKPLELQFNNNPYSIKEIFGEKNLKQVHRTLVAVEHFYNIGNVLVLCDKPDTAEKYV
;
A
#
# COMPACT_ATOMS: atom_id res chain seq x y z
N TYR A 1 -5.80 -33.91 -16.25
CA TYR A 1 -4.91 -33.14 -15.35
C TYR A 1 -3.51 -33.72 -15.54
N ASN A 2 -2.63 -32.97 -16.23
CA ASN A 2 -1.26 -33.37 -16.48
C ASN A 2 -0.45 -33.30 -15.18
N VAL A 3 0.45 -34.22 -15.05
CA VAL A 3 1.35 -34.49 -13.92
C VAL A 3 2.42 -33.39 -13.72
N ASP A 4 2.37 -32.32 -14.48
CA ASP A 4 3.25 -31.15 -14.36
C ASP A 4 2.65 -30.21 -13.31
N GLY A 5 3.09 -30.37 -12.10
CA GLY A 5 2.84 -29.62 -10.87
C GLY A 5 1.79 -28.47 -10.87
N TYR A 6 1.08 -28.31 -9.78
CA TYR A 6 0.11 -27.23 -9.63
C TYR A 6 0.75 -25.86 -9.85
N PRO A 7 0.09 -24.94 -10.61
CA PRO A 7 0.63 -23.60 -10.82
C PRO A 7 0.73 -22.83 -9.49
N THR A 8 1.86 -22.19 -9.28
CA THR A 8 2.11 -21.35 -8.11
C THR A 8 1.84 -19.89 -8.44
N VAL A 9 1.09 -19.22 -7.58
CA VAL A 9 0.92 -17.77 -7.55
C VAL A 9 1.80 -17.20 -6.46
N CYS A 10 2.68 -16.26 -6.79
CA CYS A 10 3.45 -15.52 -5.79
C CYS A 10 2.80 -14.17 -5.52
N TYR A 11 2.34 -13.94 -4.29
CA TYR A 11 1.75 -12.67 -3.85
C TYR A 11 2.77 -11.88 -3.02
N ILE A 12 3.17 -10.75 -3.55
CA ILE A 12 4.22 -9.90 -2.95
C ILE A 12 3.57 -8.75 -2.20
N VAL A 13 3.88 -8.65 -0.91
CA VAL A 13 3.46 -7.55 -0.04
C VAL A 13 4.65 -6.70 0.40
N PRO A 14 4.47 -5.40 0.65
CA PRO A 14 5.60 -4.50 0.92
C PRO A 14 6.28 -4.71 2.28
N THR A 15 5.63 -5.37 3.24
CA THR A 15 6.16 -5.53 4.60
C THR A 15 5.84 -6.89 5.20
N ASN A 16 6.69 -7.35 6.15
CA ASN A 16 6.50 -8.61 6.86
C ASN A 16 5.20 -8.67 7.67
N ALA A 17 4.77 -7.55 8.23
CA ALA A 17 3.52 -7.48 8.98
C ALA A 17 2.31 -7.86 8.10
N LEU A 18 2.34 -7.46 6.84
CA LEU A 18 1.28 -7.79 5.89
C LEU A 18 1.31 -9.25 5.42
N VAL A 19 2.46 -9.93 5.43
CA VAL A 19 2.56 -11.34 5.02
C VAL A 19 1.61 -12.20 5.85
N ASN A 20 1.68 -12.12 7.18
CA ASN A 20 0.84 -12.91 8.07
C ASN A 20 -0.64 -12.53 7.98
N GLN A 21 -0.93 -11.23 7.85
CA GLN A 21 -2.31 -10.75 7.70
C GLN A 21 -2.93 -11.31 6.41
N VAL A 22 -2.26 -11.16 5.28
CA VAL A 22 -2.76 -11.63 3.98
C VAL A 22 -2.89 -13.15 3.94
N GLN A 23 -1.95 -13.89 4.58
CA GLN A 23 -2.09 -15.34 4.70
C GLN A 23 -3.38 -15.73 5.43
N SER A 24 -3.63 -15.11 6.58
CA SER A 24 -4.82 -15.37 7.38
C SER A 24 -6.11 -15.07 6.60
N GLU A 25 -6.14 -13.94 5.91
CA GLU A 25 -7.27 -13.55 5.07
C GLU A 25 -7.49 -14.53 3.90
N PHE A 26 -6.42 -14.98 3.24
CA PHE A 26 -6.52 -15.91 2.12
C PHE A 26 -6.94 -17.30 2.59
N LYS A 27 -6.40 -17.80 3.71
CA LYS A 27 -6.84 -19.07 4.30
C LYS A 27 -8.32 -19.05 4.65
N GLU A 28 -8.84 -17.94 5.16
CA GLU A 28 -10.26 -17.79 5.44
C GLU A 28 -11.10 -17.71 4.15
N LYS A 29 -10.72 -16.87 3.20
CA LYS A 29 -11.45 -16.66 1.95
C LYS A 29 -11.48 -17.91 1.07
N PHE A 30 -10.39 -18.66 1.05
CA PHE A 30 -10.22 -19.84 0.21
C PHE A 30 -10.40 -21.16 0.96
N LYS A 31 -10.95 -21.14 2.18
CA LYS A 31 -11.15 -22.34 2.99
C LYS A 31 -11.98 -23.46 2.34
N SER A 32 -12.83 -23.11 1.38
CA SER A 32 -13.61 -24.08 0.59
C SER A 32 -12.81 -24.74 -0.56
N PHE A 33 -11.60 -24.27 -0.80
CA PHE A 33 -10.68 -24.80 -1.79
C PHE A 33 -9.52 -25.48 -1.08
N ASP A 34 -9.03 -26.57 -1.64
CA ASP A 34 -7.88 -27.29 -1.12
C ASP A 34 -6.56 -26.63 -1.58
N PHE A 35 -6.40 -25.33 -1.26
CA PHE A 35 -5.19 -24.57 -1.58
C PHE A 35 -4.17 -24.65 -0.47
N ASN A 36 -2.95 -25.05 -0.80
CA ASN A 36 -1.81 -24.87 0.07
C ASN A 36 -1.31 -23.42 -0.04
N ILE A 37 -1.44 -22.64 1.04
CA ILE A 37 -1.08 -21.21 1.12
C ILE A 37 0.05 -21.08 2.14
N GLU A 38 1.26 -20.83 1.64
CA GLU A 38 2.47 -20.73 2.44
C GLU A 38 3.03 -19.31 2.46
N ILE A 39 3.84 -19.03 3.46
CA ILE A 39 4.57 -17.77 3.59
C ILE A 39 6.08 -18.02 3.53
N ALA A 40 6.80 -17.06 2.98
CA ALA A 40 8.24 -16.99 3.09
C ALA A 40 8.63 -15.64 3.70
N LEU A 41 9.22 -15.67 4.89
CA LEU A 41 9.66 -14.48 5.63
C LEU A 41 11.13 -14.16 5.35
N PRO A 42 11.53 -12.88 5.41
CA PRO A 42 12.90 -12.45 5.10
C PRO A 42 13.84 -12.67 6.29
N TYR A 43 14.14 -13.91 6.61
CA TYR A 43 15.34 -14.22 7.35
C TYR A 43 16.51 -14.26 6.36
N PHE A 44 17.72 -13.94 6.80
CA PHE A 44 18.93 -13.91 5.95
C PHE A 44 19.27 -15.28 5.38
N ASP A 45 18.84 -16.34 6.07
CA ASP A 45 18.92 -17.72 5.60
C ASP A 45 17.53 -18.36 5.67
N ILE A 46 17.26 -19.29 4.77
CA ILE A 46 16.11 -20.18 4.92
C ILE A 46 16.50 -21.14 6.05
N ASP A 47 15.75 -21.14 7.15
CA ASP A 47 15.96 -22.17 8.15
C ASP A 47 15.51 -23.55 7.61
N GLU A 48 16.02 -24.62 8.20
CA GLU A 48 15.74 -25.99 7.73
C GLU A 48 14.23 -26.29 7.72
N ILE A 49 13.48 -25.74 8.67
CA ILE A 49 12.02 -25.94 8.78
C ILE A 49 11.29 -25.20 7.64
N GLU A 50 11.67 -23.96 7.36
CA GLU A 50 11.09 -23.19 6.25
C GLU A 50 11.38 -23.87 4.90
N ASP A 51 12.61 -24.33 4.71
CA ASP A 51 13.03 -25.03 3.48
C ASP A 51 12.26 -26.34 3.28
N GLU A 52 12.07 -27.12 4.34
CA GLU A 52 11.28 -28.35 4.34
C GLU A 52 9.81 -28.04 3.96
N ILE A 53 9.18 -27.06 4.60
CA ILE A 53 7.80 -26.65 4.28
C ILE A 53 7.66 -26.22 2.82
N LEU A 54 8.63 -25.44 2.31
CA LEU A 54 8.59 -24.94 0.95
C LEU A 54 8.93 -26.00 -0.12
N ARG A 55 9.53 -27.14 0.27
CA ARG A 55 9.88 -28.24 -0.64
C ARG A 55 8.89 -29.40 -0.64
N ASP A 56 8.30 -29.71 0.52
CA ASP A 56 7.56 -30.96 0.72
C ASP A 56 6.21 -31.03 0.03
N LYS A 57 5.55 -29.89 -0.21
CA LYS A 57 4.22 -29.85 -0.78
C LYS A 57 4.10 -28.84 -1.91
N PRO A 58 3.28 -29.15 -2.92
CA PRO A 58 2.96 -28.17 -3.96
C PRO A 58 2.35 -26.92 -3.33
N ILE A 59 2.94 -25.76 -3.61
CA ILE A 59 2.47 -24.48 -3.12
C ILE A 59 1.57 -23.86 -4.19
N HIS A 60 0.29 -23.61 -3.84
CA HIS A 60 -0.64 -22.94 -4.74
C HIS A 60 -0.49 -21.41 -4.65
N ILE A 61 -0.31 -20.90 -3.43
CA ILE A 61 -0.11 -19.46 -3.19
C ILE A 61 1.06 -19.29 -2.22
N LEU A 62 2.09 -18.60 -2.68
CA LEU A 62 3.23 -18.18 -1.87
C LEU A 62 3.11 -16.69 -1.57
N ILE A 63 3.02 -16.31 -0.29
CA ILE A 63 2.97 -14.92 0.15
C ILE A 63 4.31 -14.54 0.72
N THR A 64 4.91 -13.46 0.21
CA THR A 64 6.27 -13.09 0.59
C THR A 64 6.53 -11.60 0.42
N THR A 65 7.72 -11.15 0.82
CA THR A 65 8.21 -9.80 0.55
C THR A 65 9.13 -9.78 -0.69
N PRO A 66 9.37 -8.58 -1.27
CA PRO A 66 10.30 -8.46 -2.41
C PRO A 66 11.70 -9.00 -2.11
N GLU A 67 12.20 -8.74 -0.91
CA GLU A 67 13.54 -9.14 -0.49
C GLU A 67 13.68 -10.66 -0.41
N LYS A 68 12.68 -11.34 0.14
CA LYS A 68 12.70 -12.81 0.24
C LYS A 68 12.52 -13.47 -1.12
N LEU A 69 11.62 -12.91 -1.96
CA LEU A 69 11.46 -13.44 -3.32
C LEU A 69 12.75 -13.29 -4.15
N ASP A 70 13.45 -12.15 -4.06
CA ASP A 70 14.74 -11.96 -4.72
C ASP A 70 15.75 -13.04 -4.27
N PHE A 71 15.78 -13.33 -2.98
CA PHE A 71 16.62 -14.41 -2.44
C PHE A 71 16.24 -15.77 -3.03
N LEU A 72 14.97 -16.17 -3.00
CA LEU A 72 14.50 -17.45 -3.55
C LEU A 72 14.79 -17.58 -5.05
N ILE A 73 14.66 -16.51 -5.82
CA ILE A 73 14.96 -16.49 -7.25
C ILE A 73 16.46 -16.66 -7.51
N ARG A 74 17.31 -16.01 -6.71
CA ARG A 74 18.78 -16.14 -6.86
C ARG A 74 19.27 -17.55 -6.54
N GLN A 75 18.62 -18.21 -5.59
CA GLN A 75 18.92 -19.59 -5.19
C GLN A 75 18.29 -20.63 -6.12
N ASP A 76 17.53 -20.21 -7.14
CA ASP A 76 16.73 -21.11 -7.98
C ASP A 76 15.91 -22.11 -7.14
N HIS A 77 15.26 -21.58 -6.09
CA HIS A 77 14.56 -22.40 -5.11
C HIS A 77 13.39 -23.17 -5.73
N PRO A 78 13.23 -24.48 -5.43
CA PRO A 78 12.21 -25.35 -6.07
C PRO A 78 10.77 -24.89 -5.87
N SER A 79 10.46 -24.16 -4.79
CA SER A 79 9.11 -23.59 -4.57
C SER A 79 8.62 -22.69 -5.70
N LEU A 80 9.53 -22.20 -6.54
CA LEU A 80 9.22 -21.33 -7.66
C LEU A 80 9.20 -22.04 -9.03
N ASP A 81 9.42 -23.35 -9.09
CA ASP A 81 9.52 -24.08 -10.37
C ASP A 81 8.21 -24.01 -11.18
N ASN A 82 7.08 -24.02 -10.50
CA ASN A 82 5.75 -23.92 -11.10
C ASN A 82 5.16 -22.50 -11.04
N LEU A 83 5.98 -21.48 -10.82
CA LEU A 83 5.53 -20.09 -10.79
C LEU A 83 4.89 -19.69 -12.13
N LYS A 84 3.64 -19.24 -12.08
CA LYS A 84 2.86 -18.81 -13.25
C LYS A 84 2.40 -17.37 -13.17
N LEU A 85 2.15 -16.88 -11.97
CA LEU A 85 1.66 -15.52 -11.75
C LEU A 85 2.41 -14.87 -10.59
N VAL A 86 2.86 -13.66 -10.80
CA VAL A 86 3.36 -12.77 -9.75
C VAL A 86 2.38 -11.63 -9.56
N VAL A 87 1.81 -11.54 -8.37
CA VAL A 87 0.97 -10.43 -7.95
C VAL A 87 1.81 -9.50 -7.08
N LEU A 88 1.98 -8.25 -7.50
CA LEU A 88 2.68 -7.23 -6.73
C LEU A 88 1.67 -6.25 -6.15
N ASP A 89 1.50 -6.29 -4.85
CA ASP A 89 0.68 -5.32 -4.12
C ASP A 89 1.46 -4.03 -3.87
N GLU A 90 0.75 -2.91 -3.79
CA GLU A 90 1.31 -1.57 -3.64
C GLU A 90 2.39 -1.24 -4.68
N ALA A 91 2.12 -1.59 -5.94
CA ALA A 91 3.07 -1.48 -7.05
C ALA A 91 3.56 -0.04 -7.34
N HIS A 92 2.95 0.99 -6.74
CA HIS A 92 3.46 2.37 -6.80
C HIS A 92 4.86 2.52 -6.19
N ASN A 93 5.30 1.56 -5.37
CA ASN A 93 6.66 1.52 -4.84
C ASN A 93 7.73 1.33 -5.92
N ILE A 94 7.40 0.85 -7.13
CA ILE A 94 8.32 0.75 -8.26
C ILE A 94 8.92 2.13 -8.60
N GLY A 95 8.13 3.21 -8.53
CA GLY A 95 8.61 4.57 -8.78
C GLY A 95 9.24 5.29 -7.58
N SER A 96 9.43 4.62 -6.44
CA SER A 96 9.98 5.25 -5.25
C SER A 96 11.50 5.42 -5.34
N LYS A 97 12.03 6.51 -4.73
CA LYS A 97 13.47 6.79 -4.74
C LYS A 97 14.30 5.73 -4.00
N ASP A 98 13.74 5.16 -2.94
CA ASP A 98 14.49 4.29 -2.03
C ASP A 98 14.38 2.80 -2.39
N ARG A 99 13.23 2.36 -2.86
CA ARG A 99 12.93 0.94 -3.14
C ARG A 99 12.67 0.64 -4.62
N GLY A 100 12.42 1.64 -5.45
CA GLY A 100 12.01 1.45 -6.84
C GLY A 100 12.98 0.59 -7.64
N SER A 101 14.27 0.87 -7.56
CA SER A 101 15.30 0.08 -8.27
C SER A 101 15.35 -1.39 -7.86
N LYS A 102 15.05 -1.70 -6.60
CA LYS A 102 14.99 -3.10 -6.12
C LYS A 102 13.82 -3.84 -6.74
N PHE A 103 12.64 -3.20 -6.83
CA PHE A 103 11.48 -3.78 -7.49
C PHE A 103 11.71 -3.99 -8.99
N GLU A 104 12.31 -3.02 -9.68
CA GLU A 104 12.63 -3.13 -11.10
C GLU A 104 13.61 -4.29 -11.35
N LEU A 105 14.67 -4.40 -10.55
CA LEU A 105 15.64 -5.49 -10.65
C LEU A 105 14.98 -6.85 -10.37
N LEU A 106 14.14 -6.96 -9.34
CA LEU A 106 13.42 -8.18 -9.02
C LEU A 106 12.52 -8.62 -10.18
N LEU A 107 11.66 -7.72 -10.67
CA LEU A 107 10.76 -8.03 -11.79
C LEU A 107 11.52 -8.38 -13.07
N SER A 108 12.64 -7.71 -13.34
CA SER A 108 13.53 -8.04 -14.45
C SER A 108 14.15 -9.42 -14.29
N ALA A 109 14.61 -9.78 -13.09
CA ALA A 109 15.18 -11.10 -12.81
C ALA A 109 14.13 -12.21 -12.98
N ILE A 110 12.89 -11.99 -12.50
CA ILE A 110 11.80 -12.94 -12.70
C ILE A 110 11.55 -13.14 -14.20
N LYS A 111 11.37 -12.02 -14.93
CA LYS A 111 11.10 -12.05 -16.36
C LYS A 111 12.20 -12.78 -17.15
N GLN A 112 13.45 -12.57 -16.80
CA GLN A 112 14.60 -13.21 -17.45
C GLN A 112 14.69 -14.71 -17.15
N LYS A 113 14.51 -15.11 -15.89
CA LYS A 113 14.63 -16.50 -15.48
C LYS A 113 13.38 -17.33 -15.77
N ARG A 114 12.21 -16.70 -15.79
CA ARG A 114 10.87 -17.34 -15.87
C ARG A 114 10.02 -16.65 -16.94
N ASN A 115 10.38 -16.80 -18.20
CA ASN A 115 9.78 -16.10 -19.35
C ASN A 115 8.28 -16.38 -19.61
N LYS A 116 7.69 -17.34 -18.90
CA LYS A 116 6.27 -17.72 -19.00
C LYS A 116 5.45 -17.28 -17.77
N VAL A 117 5.98 -16.38 -16.97
CA VAL A 117 5.29 -15.87 -15.79
C VAL A 117 4.50 -14.61 -16.16
N ASP A 118 3.24 -14.59 -15.78
CA ASP A 118 2.38 -13.42 -15.89
C ASP A 118 2.55 -12.49 -14.68
N PHE A 119 2.26 -11.20 -14.88
CA PHE A 119 2.36 -10.18 -13.83
C PHE A 119 1.02 -9.47 -13.65
N LEU A 120 0.61 -9.33 -12.38
CA LEU A 120 -0.52 -8.51 -11.97
C LEU A 120 -0.03 -7.48 -10.95
N LEU A 121 -0.10 -6.20 -11.30
CA LEU A 121 0.31 -5.10 -10.44
C LEU A 121 -0.92 -4.38 -9.87
N LEU A 122 -1.02 -4.34 -8.55
CA LEU A 122 -2.11 -3.68 -7.83
C LEU A 122 -1.59 -2.38 -7.23
N SER A 123 -2.27 -1.28 -7.51
CA SER A 123 -1.86 0.02 -6.98
C SER A 123 -3.03 1.01 -6.96
N PRO A 124 -3.13 1.86 -5.94
CA PRO A 124 -4.08 2.96 -5.93
C PRO A 124 -3.79 4.01 -7.02
N PHE A 125 -2.52 4.17 -7.40
CA PHE A 125 -2.11 5.08 -8.47
C PHE A 125 -0.70 4.77 -8.98
N ILE A 126 -0.56 4.63 -10.29
CA ILE A 126 0.74 4.55 -11.00
C ILE A 126 0.68 5.52 -12.17
N LYS A 127 1.64 6.45 -12.26
CA LYS A 127 1.64 7.47 -13.33
C LYS A 127 1.91 6.91 -14.72
N ASN A 128 2.71 5.84 -14.80
CA ASN A 128 3.20 5.24 -16.05
C ASN A 128 2.77 3.78 -16.20
N ALA A 129 1.55 3.44 -15.76
CA ALA A 129 1.02 2.07 -15.76
C ALA A 129 1.14 1.38 -17.13
N LYS A 130 0.82 2.09 -18.21
CA LYS A 130 0.93 1.58 -19.58
C LYS A 130 2.37 1.16 -19.93
N ASN A 131 3.37 1.98 -19.61
CA ASN A 131 4.76 1.65 -19.91
C ASN A 131 5.25 0.44 -19.11
N ILE A 132 4.83 0.33 -17.85
CA ILE A 132 5.15 -0.82 -17.00
C ILE A 132 4.51 -2.08 -17.54
N ALA A 133 3.23 -2.02 -17.93
CA ALA A 133 2.53 -3.14 -18.53
C ALA A 133 3.22 -3.63 -19.81
N GLN A 134 3.57 -2.72 -20.71
CA GLN A 134 4.32 -3.03 -21.94
C GLN A 134 5.69 -3.64 -21.64
N TRP A 135 6.42 -3.05 -20.69
CA TRP A 135 7.73 -3.57 -20.28
C TRP A 135 7.66 -5.00 -19.74
N LEU A 136 6.70 -5.30 -18.87
CA LEU A 136 6.53 -6.64 -18.29
C LEU A 136 5.96 -7.64 -19.29
N GLY A 137 5.04 -7.22 -20.14
CA GLY A 137 4.33 -8.07 -21.09
C GLY A 137 5.05 -8.32 -22.42
N ASN A 138 6.32 -7.95 -22.59
CA ASN A 138 7.07 -8.13 -23.83
C ASN A 138 6.45 -7.47 -25.08
N ASP A 139 5.83 -6.30 -24.90
CA ASP A 139 5.06 -5.60 -25.96
C ASP A 139 3.91 -6.44 -26.55
N ASP A 140 3.46 -7.45 -25.83
CA ASP A 140 2.35 -8.29 -26.24
C ASP A 140 1.03 -7.50 -26.21
N SER A 141 0.16 -7.77 -27.16
CA SER A 141 -1.20 -7.22 -27.23
C SER A 141 -2.06 -7.56 -26.00
N ASN A 142 -1.64 -8.54 -25.20
CA ASN A 142 -2.30 -8.96 -23.97
C ASN A 142 -1.94 -8.10 -22.75
N SER A 143 -0.95 -7.21 -22.88
CA SER A 143 -0.56 -6.32 -21.79
C SER A 143 -1.44 -5.08 -21.74
N MET A 144 -2.15 -4.86 -20.64
CA MET A 144 -3.06 -3.73 -20.49
C MET A 144 -2.91 -3.05 -19.13
N ASP A 145 -3.16 -1.75 -19.11
CA ASP A 145 -3.40 -1.00 -17.89
C ASP A 145 -4.91 -0.83 -17.67
N ILE A 146 -5.38 -1.22 -16.49
CA ILE A 146 -6.79 -1.08 -16.11
C ILE A 146 -6.89 0.03 -15.07
N GLN A 147 -7.51 1.14 -15.45
CA GLN A 147 -7.73 2.27 -14.55
C GLN A 147 -9.21 2.34 -14.16
N VAL A 148 -9.47 2.17 -12.87
CA VAL A 148 -10.82 2.29 -12.32
C VAL A 148 -10.97 3.67 -11.68
N GLN A 149 -11.88 4.47 -12.22
CA GLN A 149 -12.16 5.81 -11.67
C GLN A 149 -13.14 5.78 -10.48
N TRP A 150 -13.71 4.62 -10.19
CA TRP A 150 -14.63 4.47 -9.07
C TRP A 150 -13.89 4.42 -7.74
N THR A 151 -14.39 5.15 -6.77
CA THR A 151 -13.94 5.08 -5.38
C THR A 151 -15.11 4.67 -4.49
N PRO A 152 -14.92 3.72 -3.55
CA PRO A 152 -16.01 3.24 -2.69
C PRO A 152 -16.56 4.34 -1.77
N ASN A 153 -15.74 5.31 -1.41
CA ASN A 153 -16.09 6.40 -0.51
C ASN A 153 -15.94 7.76 -1.18
N LYS A 154 -16.83 8.69 -0.83
CA LYS A 154 -16.66 10.09 -1.18
C LYS A 154 -15.53 10.68 -0.36
N GLN A 155 -14.55 11.26 -1.03
CA GLN A 155 -13.40 11.89 -0.38
C GLN A 155 -13.49 13.40 -0.55
N PHE A 156 -13.37 14.12 0.56
CA PHE A 156 -13.24 15.56 0.58
C PHE A 156 -11.80 15.92 0.95
N ILE A 157 -11.17 16.72 0.13
CA ILE A 157 -9.82 17.23 0.40
C ILE A 157 -10.00 18.66 0.91
N SER A 158 -9.41 18.93 2.06
CA SER A 158 -9.42 20.26 2.65
C SER A 158 -8.07 20.58 3.27
N TYR A 159 -7.80 21.86 3.45
CA TYR A 159 -6.67 22.33 4.26
C TYR A 159 -7.12 23.32 5.31
N GLY A 160 -6.48 23.26 6.46
CA GLY A 160 -6.70 24.22 7.54
C GLY A 160 -5.90 25.51 7.30
N TYR A 161 -6.57 26.66 7.29
CA TYR A 161 -5.95 27.96 7.27
C TYR A 161 -6.04 28.60 8.64
N PHE A 162 -4.91 29.08 9.15
CA PHE A 162 -4.80 29.74 10.46
C PHE A 162 -4.13 31.10 10.27
N GLY A 163 -4.94 32.12 10.06
CA GLY A 163 -4.51 33.51 9.87
C GLY A 163 -4.57 34.31 11.15
N ASN A 164 -4.11 35.57 11.08
CA ASN A 164 -4.22 36.59 12.13
C ASN A 164 -3.82 36.08 13.52
N LYS A 165 -2.64 35.44 13.61
CA LYS A 165 -2.09 34.84 14.86
C LYS A 165 -3.04 33.79 15.50
N GLY A 166 -3.80 33.07 14.69
CA GLY A 166 -4.73 32.03 15.13
C GLY A 166 -6.15 32.50 15.46
N LYS A 167 -6.46 33.79 15.27
CA LYS A 167 -7.83 34.31 15.44
C LYS A 167 -8.74 33.96 14.26
N GLU A 168 -8.17 33.80 13.06
CA GLU A 168 -8.89 33.31 11.91
C GLU A 168 -8.57 31.84 11.70
N GLN A 169 -9.58 31.01 11.83
CA GLN A 169 -9.47 29.56 11.63
C GLN A 169 -10.48 29.17 10.59
N LYS A 170 -10.00 28.67 9.45
CA LYS A 170 -10.85 28.26 8.34
C LYS A 170 -10.46 26.88 7.84
N LEU A 171 -11.44 26.09 7.46
CA LEU A 171 -11.29 24.89 6.69
C LEU A 171 -11.68 25.18 5.24
N VAL A 172 -10.77 25.02 4.33
CA VAL A 172 -11.02 25.26 2.92
C VAL A 172 -11.11 23.92 2.21
N TYR A 173 -12.31 23.56 1.77
CA TYR A 173 -12.54 22.38 0.95
C TYR A 173 -12.16 22.67 -0.50
N LEU A 174 -11.37 21.79 -1.08
CA LEU A 174 -10.98 21.91 -2.47
C LEU A 174 -11.99 21.24 -3.39
N PRO A 175 -12.26 21.84 -4.56
CA PRO A 175 -13.03 21.16 -5.59
C PRO A 175 -12.36 19.85 -5.98
N SER A 176 -13.14 18.79 -6.07
CA SER A 176 -12.65 17.50 -6.52
C SER A 176 -13.24 17.16 -7.87
N ALA A 177 -12.40 16.89 -8.86
CA ALA A 177 -12.85 16.42 -10.17
C ALA A 177 -13.63 15.09 -10.10
N ARG A 178 -13.43 14.32 -9.03
CA ARG A 178 -14.09 13.02 -8.80
C ARG A 178 -15.41 13.12 -8.05
N ASN A 179 -15.60 14.18 -7.28
CA ASN A 179 -16.83 14.42 -6.52
C ASN A 179 -17.39 15.80 -6.90
N LYS A 180 -18.39 15.85 -7.74
CA LYS A 180 -19.09 17.10 -8.14
C LYS A 180 -19.83 17.81 -7.00
N ILE A 181 -19.52 17.50 -5.74
CA ILE A 181 -20.20 18.06 -4.56
C ILE A 181 -19.64 19.44 -4.21
N VAL A 182 -18.37 19.71 -4.55
CA VAL A 182 -17.74 21.00 -4.32
C VAL A 182 -17.21 21.52 -5.66
N ASP A 183 -17.99 22.37 -6.30
CA ASP A 183 -17.63 22.99 -7.60
C ASP A 183 -16.67 24.18 -7.44
N LYS A 184 -16.67 24.80 -6.25
CA LYS A 184 -15.80 25.94 -5.90
C LYS A 184 -15.23 25.72 -4.50
N PRO A 185 -14.07 26.32 -4.16
CA PRO A 185 -13.55 26.26 -2.80
C PRO A 185 -14.61 26.70 -1.80
N LEU A 186 -14.93 25.85 -0.84
CA LEU A 186 -15.86 26.16 0.24
C LEU A 186 -15.07 26.44 1.51
N GLU A 187 -15.20 27.66 2.04
CA GLU A 187 -14.59 28.05 3.31
C GLU A 187 -15.59 27.85 4.45
N LEU A 188 -15.23 27.03 5.42
CA LEU A 188 -15.94 26.91 6.67
C LEU A 188 -15.08 27.50 7.79
N GLN A 189 -15.67 28.38 8.60
CA GLN A 189 -14.98 28.83 9.80
C GLN A 189 -15.01 27.72 10.84
N PHE A 190 -13.85 27.40 11.37
CA PHE A 190 -13.78 26.57 12.56
C PHE A 190 -14.32 27.36 13.72
N ASN A 191 -15.29 26.83 14.37
CA ASN A 191 -15.83 27.24 15.66
C ASN A 191 -15.88 28.75 15.96
N ASN A 192 -17.00 29.17 16.46
CA ASN A 192 -17.16 30.39 17.26
C ASN A 192 -16.40 30.32 18.58
N ASN A 193 -15.23 29.64 18.62
CA ASN A 193 -14.42 29.65 19.84
C ASN A 193 -13.74 31.01 19.96
N PRO A 194 -14.19 31.87 20.89
CA PRO A 194 -13.67 33.21 21.04
C PRO A 194 -12.24 33.24 21.56
N TYR A 195 -11.72 32.11 21.98
CA TYR A 195 -10.38 32.00 22.54
C TYR A 195 -9.32 31.89 21.46
N SER A 196 -8.28 32.68 21.57
CA SER A 196 -7.10 32.53 20.71
C SER A 196 -6.36 31.23 21.09
N ILE A 197 -5.63 30.64 20.13
CA ILE A 197 -4.82 29.45 20.41
C ILE A 197 -3.83 29.68 21.56
N LYS A 198 -3.40 30.92 21.74
CA LYS A 198 -2.56 31.32 22.90
C LYS A 198 -3.29 31.12 24.22
N GLU A 199 -4.58 31.40 24.26
CA GLU A 199 -5.41 31.24 25.48
C GLU A 199 -5.70 29.76 25.75
N ILE A 200 -5.86 28.95 24.70
CA ILE A 200 -6.11 27.51 24.83
C ILE A 200 -4.83 26.76 25.21
N PHE A 201 -3.69 27.04 24.56
CA PHE A 201 -2.46 26.29 24.70
C PHE A 201 -1.33 27.04 25.44
N GLY A 202 -1.56 28.26 25.89
CA GLY A 202 -0.57 29.05 26.63
C GLY A 202 0.66 29.51 25.84
N GLU A 203 0.74 29.21 24.53
CA GLU A 203 1.93 29.45 23.71
C GLU A 203 1.78 30.66 22.77
N LYS A 204 2.91 31.42 22.62
CA LYS A 204 2.95 32.59 21.73
C LYS A 204 2.94 32.21 20.23
N ASN A 205 3.45 31.05 19.88
CA ASN A 205 3.58 30.58 18.49
C ASN A 205 2.74 29.34 18.24
N LEU A 206 2.05 29.35 17.12
CA LEU A 206 1.20 28.24 16.67
C LEU A 206 2.08 27.12 16.13
N LYS A 207 2.22 26.03 16.89
CA LYS A 207 2.87 24.81 16.40
C LYS A 207 1.91 23.99 15.55
N GLN A 208 2.44 23.09 14.72
CA GLN A 208 1.65 22.18 13.89
C GLN A 208 0.70 21.31 14.73
N VAL A 209 1.17 20.83 15.88
CA VAL A 209 0.36 20.07 16.85
C VAL A 209 -0.92 20.80 17.22
N HIS A 210 -0.85 22.08 17.56
CA HIS A 210 -2.02 22.88 17.96
C HIS A 210 -3.04 23.01 16.82
N ARG A 211 -2.58 23.16 15.59
CA ARG A 211 -3.44 23.21 14.40
C ARG A 211 -4.17 21.89 14.17
N THR A 212 -3.45 20.78 14.36
CA THR A 212 -4.04 19.45 14.23
C THR A 212 -5.10 19.19 15.31
N LEU A 213 -4.80 19.54 16.58
CA LEU A 213 -5.75 19.36 17.67
C LEU A 213 -7.04 20.15 17.46
N VAL A 214 -6.96 21.38 16.96
CA VAL A 214 -8.17 22.15 16.59
C VAL A 214 -8.99 21.46 15.49
N ALA A 215 -8.30 20.89 14.49
CA ALA A 215 -9.01 20.13 13.44
C ALA A 215 -9.64 18.84 14.00
N VAL A 216 -8.94 18.13 14.88
CA VAL A 216 -9.47 16.93 15.55
C VAL A 216 -10.70 17.29 16.40
N GLU A 217 -10.65 18.34 17.20
CA GLU A 217 -11.78 18.82 18.00
C GLU A 217 -13.02 19.12 17.15
N HIS A 218 -12.81 19.68 15.95
CA HIS A 218 -13.92 19.97 15.04
C HIS A 218 -14.58 18.68 14.51
N PHE A 219 -13.78 17.65 14.21
CA PHE A 219 -14.28 16.45 13.53
C PHE A 219 -14.68 15.32 14.46
N TYR A 220 -14.17 15.25 15.70
CA TYR A 220 -14.39 14.11 16.57
C TYR A 220 -15.87 13.89 16.94
N ASN A 221 -16.68 14.96 16.95
CA ASN A 221 -18.13 14.88 17.18
C ASN A 221 -18.91 14.40 15.94
N ILE A 222 -18.27 14.36 14.77
CA ILE A 222 -18.88 13.98 13.49
C ILE A 222 -18.57 12.53 13.16
N GLY A 223 -17.40 12.04 13.58
CA GLY A 223 -16.95 10.68 13.29
C GLY A 223 -15.57 10.38 13.82
N ASN A 224 -15.03 9.21 13.44
CA ASN A 224 -13.70 8.81 13.82
C ASN A 224 -12.65 9.68 13.12
N VAL A 225 -11.64 10.13 13.85
CA VAL A 225 -10.54 10.93 13.35
C VAL A 225 -9.25 10.15 13.42
N LEU A 226 -8.57 10.00 12.27
CA LEU A 226 -7.24 9.40 12.18
C LEU A 226 -6.22 10.49 11.88
N VAL A 227 -5.24 10.66 12.76
CA VAL A 227 -4.11 11.57 12.57
C VAL A 227 -2.89 10.78 12.09
N LEU A 228 -2.41 11.08 10.89
CA LEU A 228 -1.21 10.48 10.35
C LEU A 228 -0.01 11.36 10.65
N CYS A 229 1.01 10.78 11.27
CA CYS A 229 2.26 11.44 11.61
C CYS A 229 3.41 10.86 10.78
N ASP A 230 4.35 11.70 10.38
CA ASP A 230 5.52 11.32 9.60
C ASP A 230 6.59 10.61 10.45
N LYS A 231 6.56 10.83 11.77
CA LYS A 231 7.52 10.26 12.73
C LYS A 231 6.83 9.84 14.02
N PRO A 232 7.33 8.78 14.70
CA PRO A 232 6.82 8.35 15.99
C PRO A 232 6.82 9.47 17.04
N ASP A 233 7.92 10.22 17.18
CA ASP A 233 8.04 11.34 18.10
C ASP A 233 6.98 12.44 17.88
N THR A 234 6.47 12.54 16.66
CA THR A 234 5.38 13.47 16.35
C THR A 234 4.06 12.93 16.85
N ALA A 235 3.85 11.61 16.75
CA ALA A 235 2.64 10.96 17.24
C ALA A 235 2.50 11.07 18.76
N GLU A 236 3.60 10.90 19.51
CA GLU A 236 3.63 11.01 20.97
C GLU A 236 3.20 12.39 21.51
N LYS A 237 3.30 13.45 20.69
CA LYS A 237 2.85 14.79 21.05
C LYS A 237 1.33 14.98 21.00
N TYR A 238 0.60 14.00 20.48
CA TYR A 238 -0.86 14.03 20.38
C TYR A 238 -1.55 13.15 21.44
N VAL A 239 -0.78 12.41 22.22
CA VAL A 239 -1.22 11.63 23.38
C VAL A 239 -1.10 12.47 24.64
#